data_bbeb3e63a0e81d867f0d8450e805b412
#
_entry.id   bbeb3e63a0e81d867f0d8450e805b412
#
_cell.length_a   1.000
_cell.length_b   1.000
_cell.length_c   1.000
_cell.angle_alpha   90.00
_cell.angle_beta   90.00
_cell.angle_gamma   90.00
#
_symmetry.space_group_name_H-M   'P 1'
#
loop_
_entity.id
_entity.type
_entity.pdbx_description
1 polymer ?
#
loop_
_entity_poly.entity_id
_entity_poly.type
_entity_poly.pdbx_seq_one_letter_code
_entity_poly.pdbx_strand_id
1 'polypeptide(L)'
;MNIKSIGSKIKGNPKMVEGTVYSMLIICSISHFLNDMIQSIIPSIYPIVKDKFDFSFAQIGIITLVFQMTSSILQPFTGLYADKHPRPYALSLGMCFTLVGLLLLAFAENYFLILLAVSVVVLGSSVFHPTASRVAQMSSGGKKSLAQSIFQVGGNGGSAVGPLLAAIIILPFGQHAISWFALAALLAAIIMVRLGVWYKARLAYVVNHPQKQPFLNTHISKRVKYWALLSSAG
;
A
#
# COMPACT_ATOMS: atom_id res chain seq x y z
N MET A 1 -13.53 15.10 12.92
CA MET A 1 -12.88 16.18 12.11
C MET A 1 -13.45 16.11 10.69
N ASN A 2 -14.13 17.17 10.21
CA ASN A 2 -14.96 17.14 9.00
C ASN A 2 -14.07 17.11 7.73
N ILE A 3 -14.29 16.13 6.84
CA ILE A 3 -13.53 15.93 5.59
C ILE A 3 -13.58 17.18 4.68
N LYS A 4 -14.72 17.89 4.68
CA LYS A 4 -14.87 19.17 3.94
C LYS A 4 -13.94 20.27 4.47
N SER A 5 -13.63 20.28 5.77
CA SER A 5 -12.73 21.30 6.37
C SER A 5 -11.25 21.08 6.02
N ILE A 6 -10.85 19.83 5.75
CA ILE A 6 -9.49 19.51 5.28
C ILE A 6 -9.31 19.99 3.84
N GLY A 7 -10.28 19.74 2.99
CA GLY A 7 -10.26 20.19 1.59
C GLY A 7 -10.23 21.71 1.44
N SER A 8 -10.96 22.45 2.29
CA SER A 8 -10.96 23.93 2.27
C SER A 8 -9.66 24.54 2.81
N LYS A 9 -9.07 23.93 3.87
CA LYS A 9 -7.77 24.37 4.40
C LYS A 9 -6.61 24.14 3.41
N ILE A 10 -6.68 23.08 2.60
CA ILE A 10 -5.65 22.80 1.58
C ILE A 10 -5.78 23.80 0.41
N LYS A 11 -6.99 24.18 0.02
CA LYS A 11 -7.23 25.19 -1.05
C LYS A 11 -6.68 26.58 -0.70
N GLY A 12 -6.63 26.94 0.58
CA GLY A 12 -6.24 28.28 1.06
C GLY A 12 -4.78 28.43 1.48
N ASN A 13 -3.97 27.34 1.55
CA ASN A 13 -2.59 27.42 2.03
C ASN A 13 -1.57 26.95 0.98
N PRO A 14 -0.92 27.88 0.23
CA PRO A 14 0.09 27.53 -0.76
C PRO A 14 1.26 26.71 -0.21
N LYS A 15 1.64 26.91 1.06
CA LYS A 15 2.74 26.18 1.71
C LYS A 15 2.43 24.69 1.86
N MET A 16 1.16 24.31 2.02
CA MET A 16 0.76 22.89 2.07
C MET A 16 0.81 22.21 0.69
N VAL A 17 1.05 22.97 -0.35
CA VAL A 17 1.00 22.49 -1.73
C VAL A 17 2.36 22.65 -2.42
N GLU A 18 3.13 23.70 -2.12
CA GLU A 18 4.41 24.00 -2.78
C GLU A 18 5.64 23.47 -2.02
N GLY A 19 5.56 23.37 -0.68
CA GLY A 19 6.66 22.90 0.19
C GLY A 19 6.61 21.41 0.51
N THR A 20 7.62 20.97 1.28
CA THR A 20 7.62 19.62 1.88
C THR A 20 6.52 19.53 2.94
N VAL A 21 5.60 18.57 2.77
CA VAL A 21 4.49 18.36 3.71
C VAL A 21 4.83 17.18 4.60
N TYR A 22 5.62 17.42 5.66
CA TYR A 22 6.09 16.38 6.58
C TYR A 22 4.96 15.57 7.21
N SER A 23 3.82 16.18 7.55
CA SER A 23 2.67 15.45 8.09
C SER A 23 2.16 14.37 7.14
N MET A 24 2.14 14.66 5.83
CA MET A 24 1.74 13.65 4.83
C MET A 24 2.81 12.59 4.64
N LEU A 25 4.10 12.93 4.71
CA LEU A 25 5.18 11.96 4.67
C LEU A 25 5.14 11.01 5.86
N ILE A 26 4.86 11.52 7.06
CA ILE A 26 4.70 10.70 8.27
C ILE A 26 3.47 9.79 8.13
N ILE A 27 2.34 10.31 7.65
CA ILE A 27 1.15 9.50 7.39
C ILE A 27 1.43 8.40 6.36
N CYS A 28 2.16 8.72 5.28
CA CYS A 28 2.59 7.71 4.30
C CYS A 28 3.50 6.64 4.92
N SER A 29 4.44 7.05 5.77
CA SER A 29 5.35 6.14 6.48
C SER A 29 4.60 5.22 7.44
N ILE A 30 3.66 5.75 8.24
CA ILE A 30 2.81 4.96 9.14
C ILE A 30 1.91 4.00 8.33
N SER A 31 1.35 4.47 7.23
CA SER A 31 0.54 3.61 6.35
C SER A 31 1.38 2.48 5.75
N HIS A 32 2.62 2.75 5.37
CA HIS A 32 3.56 1.75 4.87
C HIS A 32 3.95 0.75 5.97
N PHE A 33 4.22 1.26 7.18
CA PHE A 33 4.48 0.40 8.34
C PHE A 33 3.33 -0.59 8.57
N LEU A 34 2.07 -0.12 8.62
CA LEU A 34 0.91 -0.98 8.86
C LEU A 34 0.70 -1.98 7.73
N ASN A 35 0.86 -1.57 6.47
CA ASN A 35 0.75 -2.48 5.33
C ASN A 35 1.81 -3.59 5.38
N ASP A 36 3.08 -3.25 5.57
CA ASP A 36 4.17 -4.22 5.50
C ASP A 36 4.24 -5.09 6.76
N MET A 37 3.82 -4.56 7.92
CA MET A 37 3.60 -5.35 9.12
C MET A 37 2.59 -6.48 8.84
N ILE A 38 1.45 -6.16 8.23
CA ILE A 38 0.44 -7.17 7.87
C ILE A 38 0.97 -8.16 6.84
N GLN A 39 1.68 -7.67 5.81
CA GLN A 39 2.24 -8.53 4.77
C GLN A 39 3.25 -9.54 5.34
N SER A 40 4.10 -9.13 6.26
CA SER A 40 5.13 -9.98 6.86
C SER A 40 4.60 -11.01 7.86
N ILE A 41 3.36 -10.87 8.33
CA ILE A 41 2.67 -11.89 9.12
C ILE A 41 2.42 -13.16 8.30
N ILE A 42 2.09 -13.04 7.00
CA ILE A 42 1.71 -14.18 6.17
C ILE A 42 2.78 -15.29 6.16
N PRO A 43 4.04 -15.02 5.80
CA PRO A 43 5.08 -16.05 5.88
C PRO A 43 5.35 -16.51 7.31
N SER A 44 5.11 -15.66 8.32
CA SER A 44 5.37 -15.99 9.72
C SER A 44 4.38 -17.00 10.30
N ILE A 45 3.19 -17.15 9.70
CA ILE A 45 2.19 -18.13 10.13
C ILE A 45 2.28 -19.47 9.42
N TYR A 46 3.19 -19.66 8.46
CA TYR A 46 3.32 -20.90 7.70
C TYR A 46 3.52 -22.15 8.59
N PRO A 47 4.32 -22.14 9.67
CA PRO A 47 4.41 -23.29 10.56
C PRO A 47 3.06 -23.65 11.19
N ILE A 48 2.30 -22.66 11.67
CA ILE A 48 0.99 -22.86 12.31
C ILE A 48 -0.01 -23.48 11.33
N VAL A 49 -0.07 -22.93 10.11
CA VAL A 49 -0.99 -23.42 9.08
C VAL A 49 -0.58 -24.81 8.60
N LYS A 50 0.74 -25.04 8.45
CA LYS A 50 1.28 -26.35 8.08
C LYS A 50 0.88 -27.43 9.09
N ASP A 51 1.11 -27.17 10.38
CA ASP A 51 0.83 -28.15 11.44
C ASP A 51 -0.68 -28.37 11.66
N LYS A 52 -1.47 -27.30 11.57
CA LYS A 52 -2.93 -27.38 11.75
C LYS A 52 -3.64 -28.20 10.67
N PHE A 53 -3.19 -28.08 9.42
CA PHE A 53 -3.83 -28.70 8.25
C PHE A 53 -3.04 -29.85 7.64
N ASP A 54 -1.95 -30.26 8.29
CA ASP A 54 -1.03 -31.30 7.81
C ASP A 54 -0.55 -31.04 6.35
N PHE A 55 -0.21 -29.79 6.06
CA PHE A 55 0.24 -29.42 4.72
C PHE A 55 1.66 -29.89 4.46
N SER A 56 1.90 -30.40 3.25
CA SER A 56 3.23 -30.68 2.75
C SER A 56 4.04 -29.39 2.54
N PHE A 57 5.37 -29.49 2.53
CA PHE A 57 6.24 -28.36 2.18
C PHE A 57 5.96 -27.83 0.77
N ALA A 58 5.54 -28.70 -0.17
CA ALA A 58 5.14 -28.29 -1.51
C ALA A 58 3.91 -27.37 -1.48
N GLN A 59 2.91 -27.66 -0.66
CA GLN A 59 1.73 -26.82 -0.49
C GLN A 59 2.08 -25.45 0.12
N ILE A 60 2.95 -25.40 1.13
CA ILE A 60 3.49 -24.14 1.68
C ILE A 60 4.28 -23.38 0.62
N GLY A 61 5.07 -24.08 -0.20
CA GLY A 61 5.78 -23.48 -1.34
C GLY A 61 4.82 -22.84 -2.37
N ILE A 62 3.68 -23.49 -2.64
CA ILE A 62 2.66 -22.91 -3.54
C ILE A 62 2.00 -21.67 -2.91
N ILE A 63 1.72 -21.66 -1.60
CA ILE A 63 1.19 -20.46 -0.92
C ILE A 63 2.21 -19.31 -1.07
N THR A 64 3.50 -19.58 -0.84
CA THR A 64 4.57 -18.59 -1.03
C THR A 64 4.65 -18.11 -2.48
N LEU A 65 4.56 -19.03 -3.44
CA LEU A 65 4.57 -18.70 -4.87
C LEU A 65 3.40 -17.78 -5.22
N VAL A 66 2.19 -18.12 -4.80
CA VAL A 66 0.99 -17.30 -5.03
C VAL A 66 1.17 -15.91 -4.42
N PHE A 67 1.67 -15.82 -3.18
CA PHE A 67 1.97 -14.56 -2.51
C PHE A 67 2.94 -13.71 -3.33
N GLN A 68 4.11 -14.26 -3.71
CA GLN A 68 5.15 -13.53 -4.41
C GLN A 68 4.79 -13.20 -5.86
N MET A 69 4.19 -14.15 -6.59
CA MET A 69 3.79 -13.93 -8.00
C MET A 69 2.68 -12.88 -8.10
N THR A 70 1.67 -12.97 -7.23
CA THR A 70 0.58 -11.97 -7.21
C THR A 70 1.14 -10.58 -6.93
N SER A 71 2.03 -10.45 -5.95
CA SER A 71 2.71 -9.18 -5.64
C SER A 71 3.55 -8.68 -6.82
N SER A 72 4.45 -9.51 -7.32
CA SER A 72 5.44 -9.12 -8.33
C SER A 72 4.82 -8.78 -9.68
N ILE A 73 3.75 -9.49 -10.07
CA ILE A 73 3.05 -9.25 -11.34
C ILE A 73 2.12 -8.04 -11.24
N LEU A 74 1.33 -7.94 -10.15
CA LEU A 74 0.31 -6.90 -10.07
C LEU A 74 0.88 -5.52 -9.77
N GLN A 75 1.96 -5.39 -8.99
CA GLN A 75 2.54 -4.08 -8.64
C GLN A 75 2.94 -3.24 -9.87
N PRO A 76 3.65 -3.74 -10.87
CA PRO A 76 3.94 -2.98 -12.09
C PRO A 76 2.67 -2.55 -12.84
N PHE A 77 1.68 -3.44 -12.98
CA PHE A 77 0.43 -3.12 -13.67
C PHE A 77 -0.39 -2.07 -12.92
N THR A 78 -0.53 -2.22 -11.62
CA THR A 78 -1.25 -1.23 -10.78
C THR A 78 -0.52 0.10 -10.77
N GLY A 79 0.82 0.09 -10.78
CA GLY A 79 1.64 1.30 -10.88
C GLY A 79 1.42 2.03 -12.21
N LEU A 80 1.52 1.32 -13.33
CA LEU A 80 1.27 1.89 -14.66
C LEU A 80 -0.17 2.41 -14.81
N TYR A 81 -1.14 1.69 -14.25
CA TYR A 81 -2.54 2.12 -14.26
C TYR A 81 -2.74 3.37 -13.40
N ALA A 82 -2.18 3.41 -12.19
CA ALA A 82 -2.27 4.55 -11.28
C ALA A 82 -1.57 5.80 -11.83
N ASP A 83 -0.52 5.63 -12.63
CA ASP A 83 0.15 6.75 -13.30
C ASP A 83 -0.74 7.41 -14.36
N LYS A 84 -1.52 6.61 -15.08
CA LYS A 84 -2.45 7.10 -16.12
C LYS A 84 -3.78 7.57 -15.52
N HIS A 85 -4.28 6.88 -14.50
CA HIS A 85 -5.58 7.09 -13.89
C HIS A 85 -5.45 7.24 -12.36
N PRO A 86 -4.92 8.37 -11.87
CA PRO A 86 -4.72 8.55 -10.44
C PRO A 86 -6.06 8.56 -9.69
N ARG A 87 -6.25 7.55 -8.85
CA ARG A 87 -7.45 7.38 -8.02
C ARG A 87 -7.13 7.69 -6.57
N PRO A 88 -7.60 8.82 -6.01
CA PRO A 88 -7.24 9.27 -4.67
C PRO A 88 -7.54 8.27 -3.54
N TYR A 89 -8.57 7.46 -3.70
CA TYR A 89 -9.01 6.49 -2.69
C TYR A 89 -8.58 5.05 -2.96
N ALA A 90 -7.70 4.83 -3.96
CA ALA A 90 -7.19 3.50 -4.28
C ALA A 90 -6.45 2.84 -3.09
N LEU A 91 -5.73 3.66 -2.29
CA LEU A 91 -5.04 3.20 -1.08
C LEU A 91 -6.02 2.61 -0.04
N SER A 92 -7.10 3.33 0.23
CA SER A 92 -8.11 2.87 1.19
C SER A 92 -8.83 1.62 0.69
N LEU A 93 -9.15 1.57 -0.61
CA LEU A 93 -9.76 0.39 -1.22
C LEU A 93 -8.83 -0.83 -1.15
N GLY A 94 -7.53 -0.66 -1.46
CA GLY A 94 -6.53 -1.71 -1.31
C GLY A 94 -6.50 -2.25 0.12
N MET A 95 -6.54 -1.37 1.13
CA MET A 95 -6.54 -1.79 2.53
C MET A 95 -7.83 -2.50 2.95
N CYS A 96 -8.97 -2.18 2.32
CA CYS A 96 -10.21 -2.95 2.51
C CYS A 96 -10.06 -4.40 1.96
N PHE A 97 -9.41 -4.60 0.82
CA PHE A 97 -9.08 -5.95 0.34
C PHE A 97 -8.17 -6.69 1.32
N THR A 98 -7.13 -6.02 1.83
CA THR A 98 -6.25 -6.60 2.86
C THR A 98 -7.03 -7.01 4.11
N LEU A 99 -7.96 -6.17 4.59
CA LEU A 99 -8.84 -6.47 5.72
C LEU A 99 -9.68 -7.72 5.46
N VAL A 100 -10.37 -7.78 4.32
CA VAL A 100 -11.19 -8.95 3.93
C VAL A 100 -10.32 -10.20 3.84
N GLY A 101 -9.15 -10.10 3.20
CA GLY A 101 -8.22 -11.22 3.09
C GLY A 101 -7.72 -11.73 4.43
N LEU A 102 -7.45 -10.84 5.42
CA LEU A 102 -7.06 -11.23 6.78
C LEU A 102 -8.20 -11.97 7.51
N LEU A 103 -9.44 -11.50 7.36
CA LEU A 103 -10.59 -12.18 7.93
C LEU A 103 -10.79 -13.56 7.29
N LEU A 104 -10.70 -13.66 5.97
CA LEU A 104 -10.73 -14.94 5.28
C LEU A 104 -9.62 -15.87 5.77
N LEU A 105 -8.40 -15.35 5.97
CA LEU A 105 -7.26 -16.14 6.45
C LEU A 105 -7.45 -16.61 7.90
N ALA A 106 -8.02 -15.75 8.76
CA ALA A 106 -8.30 -16.08 10.16
C ALA A 106 -9.29 -17.23 10.32
N PHE A 107 -10.26 -17.35 9.39
CA PHE A 107 -11.33 -18.35 9.42
C PHE A 107 -11.21 -19.40 8.29
N ALA A 108 -10.05 -19.48 7.64
CA ALA A 108 -9.82 -20.48 6.61
C ALA A 108 -9.78 -21.89 7.20
N GLU A 109 -10.55 -22.80 6.60
CA GLU A 109 -10.67 -24.20 7.06
C GLU A 109 -10.03 -25.19 6.06
N ASN A 110 -9.60 -24.72 4.91
CA ASN A 110 -9.02 -25.58 3.89
C ASN A 110 -7.96 -24.83 3.06
N TYR A 111 -7.18 -25.61 2.32
CA TYR A 111 -6.07 -25.13 1.51
C TYR A 111 -6.48 -24.06 0.48
N PHE A 112 -7.57 -24.27 -0.24
CA PHE A 112 -8.03 -23.34 -1.27
C PHE A 112 -8.46 -21.99 -0.68
N LEU A 113 -9.11 -22.02 0.48
CA LEU A 113 -9.52 -20.79 1.16
C LEU A 113 -8.30 -20.01 1.67
N ILE A 114 -7.23 -20.69 2.10
CA ILE A 114 -5.96 -20.05 2.45
C ILE A 114 -5.32 -19.39 1.23
N LEU A 115 -5.26 -20.09 0.08
CA LEU A 115 -4.74 -19.53 -1.16
C LEU A 115 -5.54 -18.29 -1.60
N LEU A 116 -6.87 -18.37 -1.55
CA LEU A 116 -7.75 -17.24 -1.85
C LEU A 116 -7.50 -16.07 -0.90
N ALA A 117 -7.45 -16.33 0.40
CA ALA A 117 -7.23 -15.32 1.44
C ALA A 117 -5.89 -14.58 1.22
N VAL A 118 -4.82 -15.33 1.01
CA VAL A 118 -3.49 -14.77 0.71
C VAL A 118 -3.52 -13.93 -0.56
N SER A 119 -4.17 -14.42 -1.62
CA SER A 119 -4.31 -13.68 -2.89
C SER A 119 -5.04 -12.36 -2.68
N VAL A 120 -6.12 -12.34 -1.90
CA VAL A 120 -6.90 -11.13 -1.60
C VAL A 120 -6.08 -10.12 -0.79
N VAL A 121 -5.31 -10.57 0.21
CA VAL A 121 -4.41 -9.69 0.96
C VAL A 121 -3.40 -9.02 0.03
N VAL A 122 -2.77 -9.81 -0.84
CA VAL A 122 -1.71 -9.33 -1.73
C VAL A 122 -2.27 -8.41 -2.83
N LEU A 123 -3.48 -8.68 -3.33
CA LEU A 123 -4.19 -7.75 -4.23
C LEU A 123 -4.29 -6.36 -3.61
N GLY A 124 -4.68 -6.27 -2.33
CA GLY A 124 -4.74 -5.00 -1.60
C GLY A 124 -3.40 -4.28 -1.55
N SER A 125 -2.34 -5.00 -1.17
CA SER A 125 -0.99 -4.47 -1.06
C SER A 125 -0.38 -4.07 -2.42
N SER A 126 -0.71 -4.79 -3.49
CA SER A 126 -0.19 -4.49 -4.83
C SER A 126 -0.61 -3.10 -5.34
N VAL A 127 -1.77 -2.62 -4.92
CA VAL A 127 -2.26 -1.26 -5.19
C VAL A 127 -1.59 -0.23 -4.28
N PHE A 128 -1.25 -0.64 -3.06
CA PHE A 128 -0.71 0.26 -2.04
C PHE A 128 0.66 0.81 -2.41
N HIS A 129 1.66 -0.04 -2.64
CA HIS A 129 3.06 0.37 -2.80
C HIS A 129 3.30 1.43 -3.87
N PRO A 130 2.85 1.27 -5.14
CA PRO A 130 3.11 2.27 -6.16
C PRO A 130 2.35 3.57 -5.89
N THR A 131 1.12 3.49 -5.38
CA THR A 131 0.29 4.67 -5.11
C THR A 131 0.81 5.45 -3.91
N ALA A 132 1.18 4.79 -2.81
CA ALA A 132 1.69 5.43 -1.59
C ALA A 132 3.06 6.08 -1.82
N SER A 133 3.98 5.40 -2.53
CA SER A 133 5.27 5.96 -2.95
C SER A 133 5.09 7.23 -3.79
N ARG A 134 4.12 7.23 -4.71
CA ARG A 134 3.77 8.43 -5.50
C ARG A 134 3.28 9.57 -4.61
N VAL A 135 2.39 9.30 -3.66
CA VAL A 135 1.90 10.32 -2.73
C VAL A 135 3.02 10.87 -1.86
N ALA A 136 3.95 10.03 -1.38
CA ALA A 136 5.14 10.46 -0.67
C ALA A 136 6.01 11.40 -1.53
N GLN A 137 6.26 11.05 -2.81
CA GLN A 137 7.00 11.90 -3.73
C GLN A 137 6.29 13.24 -3.99
N MET A 138 4.96 13.25 -4.12
CA MET A 138 4.19 14.50 -4.27
C MET A 138 4.22 15.37 -3.02
N SER A 139 4.45 14.79 -1.85
CA SER A 139 4.57 15.50 -0.57
C SER A 139 5.99 16.02 -0.31
N SER A 140 6.95 15.70 -1.18
CA SER A 140 8.38 15.94 -0.95
C SER A 140 8.82 17.40 -1.06
N GLY A 141 8.03 18.27 -1.74
CA GLY A 141 8.47 19.64 -2.02
C GLY A 141 9.82 19.73 -2.76
N GLY A 142 10.11 18.75 -3.63
CA GLY A 142 11.39 18.63 -4.37
C GLY A 142 12.43 17.71 -3.70
N LYS A 143 12.29 17.40 -2.39
CA LYS A 143 13.22 16.53 -1.64
C LYS A 143 12.81 15.05 -1.79
N LYS A 144 12.84 14.54 -3.02
CA LYS A 144 12.32 13.18 -3.35
C LYS A 144 13.02 12.06 -2.60
N SER A 145 14.36 12.13 -2.47
CA SER A 145 15.15 11.13 -1.74
C SER A 145 14.77 11.08 -0.27
N LEU A 146 14.64 12.24 0.40
CA LEU A 146 14.20 12.31 1.78
C LEU A 146 12.79 11.72 1.97
N ALA A 147 11.85 12.06 1.08
CA ALA A 147 10.49 11.55 1.14
C ALA A 147 10.46 10.03 0.98
N GLN A 148 11.25 9.49 0.05
CA GLN A 148 11.35 8.06 -0.17
C GLN A 148 12.04 7.34 1.02
N SER A 149 13.05 7.96 1.63
CA SER A 149 13.70 7.40 2.84
C SER A 149 12.72 7.31 4.01
N ILE A 150 11.96 8.40 4.29
CA ILE A 150 10.95 8.40 5.36
C ILE A 150 9.88 7.33 5.09
N PHE A 151 9.42 7.22 3.85
CA PHE A 151 8.46 6.21 3.44
C PHE A 151 9.00 4.79 3.65
N GLN A 152 10.25 4.53 3.26
CA GLN A 152 10.87 3.21 3.35
C GLN A 152 11.20 2.80 4.79
N VAL A 153 11.53 3.75 5.67
CA VAL A 153 11.70 3.47 7.11
C VAL A 153 10.42 2.87 7.71
N GLY A 154 9.24 3.40 7.30
CA GLY A 154 7.96 2.81 7.70
C GLY A 154 7.83 1.34 7.26
N GLY A 155 8.03 1.05 5.98
CA GLY A 155 7.91 -0.31 5.44
C GLY A 155 8.88 -1.30 6.10
N ASN A 156 10.17 -0.93 6.19
CA ASN A 156 11.17 -1.78 6.84
C ASN A 156 10.85 -2.03 8.33
N GLY A 157 10.38 -0.98 9.05
CA GLY A 157 9.92 -1.12 10.42
C GLY A 157 8.73 -2.07 10.56
N GLY A 158 7.75 -1.95 9.66
CA GLY A 158 6.59 -2.85 9.61
C GLY A 158 7.01 -4.31 9.36
N SER A 159 7.85 -4.52 8.35
CA SER A 159 8.36 -5.87 8.00
C SER A 159 9.14 -6.53 9.14
N ALA A 160 9.83 -5.73 9.97
CA ALA A 160 10.54 -6.24 11.15
C ALA A 160 9.59 -6.57 12.32
N VAL A 161 8.56 -5.75 12.53
CA VAL A 161 7.62 -5.90 13.65
C VAL A 161 6.58 -7.01 13.40
N GLY A 162 6.17 -7.23 12.15
CA GLY A 162 5.15 -8.23 11.82
C GLY A 162 5.46 -9.64 12.31
N PRO A 163 6.63 -10.23 12.04
CA PRO A 163 7.01 -11.55 12.56
C PRO A 163 7.03 -11.60 14.09
N LEU A 164 7.48 -10.53 14.74
CA LEU A 164 7.47 -10.43 16.21
C LEU A 164 6.04 -10.49 16.75
N LEU A 165 5.12 -9.73 16.17
CA LEU A 165 3.72 -9.78 16.57
C LEU A 165 3.06 -11.11 16.24
N ALA A 166 3.42 -11.76 15.14
CA ALA A 166 2.96 -13.11 14.83
C ALA A 166 3.42 -14.10 15.91
N ALA A 167 4.67 -14.02 16.38
CA ALA A 167 5.19 -14.88 17.43
C ALA A 167 4.52 -14.64 18.80
N ILE A 168 4.21 -13.38 19.14
CA ILE A 168 3.62 -13.03 20.45
C ILE A 168 2.10 -13.25 20.46
N ILE A 169 1.42 -13.04 19.33
CA ILE A 169 -0.05 -13.04 19.27
C ILE A 169 -0.56 -14.31 18.59
N ILE A 170 -0.07 -14.60 17.37
CA ILE A 170 -0.70 -15.68 16.59
C ILE A 170 -0.20 -17.05 17.05
N LEU A 171 1.07 -17.17 17.40
CA LEU A 171 1.64 -18.45 17.84
C LEU A 171 0.92 -19.01 19.09
N PRO A 172 0.69 -18.24 20.18
CA PRO A 172 0.00 -18.73 21.36
C PRO A 172 -1.52 -18.82 21.22
N PHE A 173 -2.16 -17.93 20.43
CA PHE A 173 -3.62 -17.86 20.32
C PHE A 173 -4.17 -18.53 19.05
N GLY A 174 -3.29 -19.03 18.19
CA GLY A 174 -3.64 -19.75 16.97
C GLY A 174 -4.14 -18.89 15.82
N GLN A 175 -4.56 -19.54 14.75
CA GLN A 175 -4.95 -18.92 13.48
C GLN A 175 -6.00 -17.81 13.62
N HIS A 176 -7.00 -17.98 14.50
CA HIS A 176 -8.07 -16.99 14.68
C HIS A 176 -7.58 -15.65 15.17
N ALA A 177 -6.42 -15.61 15.85
CA ALA A 177 -5.80 -14.34 16.30
C ALA A 177 -5.34 -13.43 15.14
N ILE A 178 -5.26 -13.95 13.92
CA ILE A 178 -5.05 -13.15 12.71
C ILE A 178 -6.14 -12.09 12.56
N SER A 179 -7.38 -12.36 13.02
CA SER A 179 -8.48 -11.40 12.96
C SER A 179 -8.20 -10.09 13.74
N TRP A 180 -7.32 -10.11 14.74
CA TRP A 180 -6.93 -8.90 15.47
C TRP A 180 -6.17 -7.91 14.56
N PHE A 181 -5.43 -8.43 13.58
CA PHE A 181 -4.74 -7.60 12.58
C PHE A 181 -5.70 -6.98 11.56
N ALA A 182 -6.93 -7.48 11.46
CA ALA A 182 -7.98 -6.80 10.71
C ALA A 182 -8.34 -5.43 11.32
N LEU A 183 -8.20 -5.26 12.64
CA LEU A 183 -8.34 -3.96 13.29
C LEU A 183 -7.23 -2.99 12.86
N ALA A 184 -6.00 -3.48 12.73
CA ALA A 184 -4.89 -2.69 12.21
C ALA A 184 -5.11 -2.29 10.73
N ALA A 185 -5.63 -3.22 9.91
CA ALA A 185 -6.00 -2.95 8.53
C ALA A 185 -7.15 -1.92 8.42
N LEU A 186 -8.14 -2.00 9.30
CA LEU A 186 -9.23 -1.02 9.38
C LEU A 186 -8.70 0.37 9.75
N LEU A 187 -7.84 0.44 10.76
CA LEU A 187 -7.19 1.70 11.17
C LEU A 187 -6.36 2.29 10.01
N ALA A 188 -5.60 1.47 9.32
CA ALA A 188 -4.85 1.88 8.15
C ALA A 188 -5.78 2.39 7.03
N ALA A 189 -6.88 1.70 6.74
CA ALA A 189 -7.86 2.15 5.74
C ALA A 189 -8.43 3.54 6.09
N ILE A 190 -8.75 3.79 7.36
CA ILE A 190 -9.23 5.10 7.85
C ILE A 190 -8.16 6.19 7.68
N ILE A 191 -6.91 5.89 8.02
CA ILE A 191 -5.77 6.81 7.84
C ILE A 191 -5.60 7.13 6.36
N MET A 192 -5.72 6.12 5.49
CA MET A 192 -5.56 6.27 4.04
C MET A 192 -6.70 7.06 3.38
N VAL A 193 -7.91 7.09 3.96
CA VAL A 193 -8.96 8.02 3.50
C VAL A 193 -8.51 9.47 3.62
N ARG A 194 -7.86 9.85 4.73
CA ARG A 194 -7.33 11.21 4.92
C ARG A 194 -6.23 11.53 3.89
N LEU A 195 -5.37 10.55 3.63
CA LEU A 195 -4.35 10.67 2.60
C LEU A 195 -4.96 10.84 1.20
N GLY A 196 -6.03 10.09 0.91
CA GLY A 196 -6.80 10.20 -0.34
C GLY A 196 -7.43 11.58 -0.55
N VAL A 197 -7.99 12.19 0.52
CA VAL A 197 -8.55 13.55 0.46
C VAL A 197 -7.45 14.57 0.12
N TRP A 198 -6.29 14.48 0.77
CA TRP A 198 -5.15 15.34 0.47
C TRP A 198 -4.64 15.11 -0.97
N TYR A 199 -4.50 13.86 -1.39
CA TYR A 199 -4.05 13.48 -2.72
C TYR A 199 -4.97 14.05 -3.81
N LYS A 200 -6.29 13.95 -3.63
CA LYS A 200 -7.30 14.56 -4.53
C LYS A 200 -7.11 16.06 -4.67
N ALA A 201 -6.92 16.77 -3.56
CA ALA A 201 -6.70 18.21 -3.57
C ALA A 201 -5.36 18.58 -4.23
N ARG A 202 -4.32 17.80 -4.00
CA ARG A 202 -3.00 17.99 -4.62
C ARG A 202 -3.04 17.78 -6.13
N LEU A 203 -3.73 16.74 -6.61
CA LEU A 203 -3.92 16.51 -8.05
C LEU A 203 -4.64 17.68 -8.72
N ALA A 204 -5.72 18.16 -8.11
CA ALA A 204 -6.45 19.32 -8.64
C ALA A 204 -5.58 20.59 -8.71
N TYR A 205 -4.70 20.79 -7.70
CA TYR A 205 -3.77 21.92 -7.72
C TYR A 205 -2.75 21.82 -8.86
N VAL A 206 -2.15 20.65 -9.04
CA VAL A 206 -1.13 20.39 -10.09
C VAL A 206 -1.72 20.60 -11.49
N VAL A 207 -2.95 20.16 -11.73
CA VAL A 207 -3.66 20.36 -13.01
C VAL A 207 -3.89 21.84 -13.30
N ASN A 208 -4.27 22.62 -12.28
CA ASN A 208 -4.56 24.06 -12.44
C ASN A 208 -3.30 24.95 -12.49
N HIS A 209 -2.12 24.43 -12.08
CA HIS A 209 -0.86 25.20 -12.03
C HIS A 209 0.30 24.42 -12.66
N PRO A 210 0.26 24.06 -13.95
CA PRO A 210 1.25 23.19 -14.58
C PRO A 210 2.66 23.79 -14.61
N GLN A 211 2.78 25.14 -14.63
CA GLN A 211 4.07 25.84 -14.67
C GLN A 211 4.82 25.82 -13.32
N LYS A 212 4.13 25.66 -12.19
CA LYS A 212 4.74 25.67 -10.85
C LYS A 212 5.37 24.34 -10.43
N GLN A 213 5.21 23.29 -11.23
CA GLN A 213 5.70 21.95 -10.89
C GLN A 213 6.30 21.20 -12.09
N PRO A 214 7.41 21.72 -12.65
CA PRO A 214 8.04 21.13 -13.83
C PRO A 214 8.53 19.68 -13.59
N PHE A 215 8.80 19.29 -12.34
CA PHE A 215 9.28 17.94 -11.98
C PHE A 215 8.22 16.83 -12.08
N LEU A 216 6.94 17.13 -11.94
CA LEU A 216 5.87 16.16 -12.13
C LEU A 216 5.56 15.95 -13.61
N ASN A 217 5.61 17.03 -14.41
CA ASN A 217 5.34 16.97 -15.85
C ASN A 217 6.48 16.30 -16.65
N THR A 218 7.75 16.43 -16.23
CA THR A 218 8.87 15.83 -16.97
C THR A 218 8.91 14.31 -16.86
N HIS A 219 8.47 13.73 -15.75
CA HIS A 219 8.47 12.28 -15.59
C HIS A 219 7.35 11.60 -16.39
N ILE A 220 6.16 12.19 -16.42
CA ILE A 220 5.03 11.69 -17.21
C ILE A 220 5.31 11.91 -18.72
N SER A 221 5.78 13.09 -19.11
CA SER A 221 6.02 13.43 -20.49
C SER A 221 7.15 12.62 -21.16
N LYS A 222 8.28 12.38 -20.48
CA LYS A 222 9.41 11.63 -21.06
C LYS A 222 9.12 10.13 -21.14
N ARG A 223 8.47 9.53 -20.15
CA ARG A 223 8.11 8.11 -20.20
C ARG A 223 7.01 7.83 -21.22
N VAL A 224 6.00 8.66 -21.32
CA VAL A 224 4.96 8.53 -22.34
C VAL A 224 5.56 8.71 -23.75
N LYS A 225 6.50 9.62 -23.95
CA LYS A 225 7.25 9.73 -25.22
C LYS A 225 8.09 8.49 -25.54
N TYR A 226 8.78 7.92 -24.55
CA TYR A 226 9.60 6.71 -24.74
C TYR A 226 8.76 5.49 -25.13
N TRP A 227 7.62 5.29 -24.49
CA TRP A 227 6.71 4.20 -24.83
C TRP A 227 5.95 4.45 -26.14
N ALA A 228 5.59 5.68 -26.44
CA ALA A 228 5.03 6.04 -27.74
C ALA A 228 6.01 5.78 -28.90
N LEU A 229 7.30 6.04 -28.70
CA LEU A 229 8.35 5.73 -29.68
C LEU A 229 8.57 4.21 -29.83
N LEU A 230 8.52 3.44 -28.76
CA LEU A 230 8.64 1.97 -28.82
C LEU A 230 7.43 1.31 -29.47
N SER A 231 6.21 1.84 -29.27
CA SER A 231 5.00 1.33 -29.90
C SER A 231 4.82 1.74 -31.36
N SER A 232 5.59 2.71 -31.85
CA SER A 232 5.57 3.14 -33.26
C SER A 232 6.69 2.51 -34.12
N ALA A 233 7.57 1.72 -33.49
CA ALA A 233 8.69 1.05 -34.18
C ALA A 233 8.48 -0.47 -34.38
N GLY A 234 7.29 -1.00 -34.08
CA GLY A 234 6.80 -2.35 -34.38
C GLY A 234 5.48 -2.30 -35.11
#